data_131817845a626d3a51900f64503bd302
#
_entry.id   131817845a626d3a51900f64503bd302
#
_cell.length_a   1.000
_cell.length_b   1.000
_cell.length_c   1.000
_cell.angle_alpha   90.00
_cell.angle_beta   90.00
_cell.angle_gamma   90.00
#
_symmetry.space_group_name_H-M   'P 1'
#
loop_
_entity.id
_entity.type
_entity.pdbx_description
1 polymer ?
#
loop_
_entity_poly.entity_id
_entity_poly.type
_entity_poly.pdbx_seq_one_letter_code
_entity_poly.pdbx_strand_id
1 'polypeptide(L)'
;MFCVGCHKFNDFLCQECAQSITVANTQTRAGFEFQAAFQYEQLMAEILSRVKEKHHYGYIKSLAGYLRRSLDLDTQSEVLVPPPTSKSLRKRGFTPSFEFAKQAGLNVTKKLKRTRQTPDQQSLQFKPRQSNLEKAFRLEEPGDYLLFDDVVTTGATVREMMRAVTVSGGQVVGVIALCATNAKGAN
;
A
#
# COMPACT_ATOMS: atom_id res chain seq x y z
N MET A 1 17.60 15.85 -13.31
CA MET A 1 16.29 15.80 -12.61
C MET A 1 16.49 16.38 -11.22
N PHE A 2 15.46 16.91 -10.55
CA PHE A 2 15.59 17.48 -9.22
C PHE A 2 14.95 16.57 -8.17
N CYS A 3 15.65 16.40 -7.05
CA CYS A 3 15.13 15.64 -5.89
C CYS A 3 13.91 16.35 -5.31
N VAL A 4 12.86 15.60 -5.03
CA VAL A 4 11.60 16.15 -4.46
C VAL A 4 11.80 16.67 -3.02
N GLY A 5 12.76 16.14 -2.27
CA GLY A 5 13.02 16.57 -0.89
C GLY A 5 13.91 17.81 -0.80
N CYS A 6 15.11 17.75 -1.35
CA CYS A 6 16.12 18.83 -1.18
C CYS A 6 16.28 19.73 -2.40
N HIS A 7 15.58 19.46 -3.50
CA HIS A 7 15.66 20.21 -4.77
C HIS A 7 17.04 20.26 -5.44
N LYS A 8 18.02 19.49 -4.96
CA LYS A 8 19.31 19.34 -5.63
C LYS A 8 19.16 18.55 -6.92
N PHE A 9 19.97 18.89 -7.92
CA PHE A 9 19.99 18.12 -9.18
C PHE A 9 20.64 16.75 -8.94
N ASN A 10 19.85 15.69 -9.03
CA ASN A 10 20.28 14.31 -8.86
C ASN A 10 19.20 13.36 -9.40
N ASP A 11 18.67 12.50 -8.55
CA ASP A 11 17.57 11.56 -8.83
C ASP A 11 16.23 12.14 -8.34
N PHE A 12 15.11 11.51 -8.65
CA PHE A 12 13.76 11.89 -8.15
C PHE A 12 13.70 11.96 -6.63
N LEU A 13 14.43 11.10 -5.95
CA LEU A 13 14.62 11.07 -4.52
C LEU A 13 16.10 10.69 -4.27
N CYS A 14 16.90 11.65 -3.81
CA CYS A 14 18.31 11.39 -3.52
C CYS A 14 18.45 10.51 -2.26
N GLN A 15 19.63 9.90 -2.11
CA GLN A 15 19.91 8.97 -1.02
C GLN A 15 19.70 9.62 0.37
N GLU A 16 20.17 10.84 0.58
CA GLU A 16 20.01 11.57 1.85
C GLU A 16 18.53 11.75 2.21
N CYS A 17 17.70 12.20 1.25
CA CYS A 17 16.28 12.39 1.47
C CYS A 17 15.54 11.05 1.66
N ALA A 18 15.95 10.00 0.96
CA ALA A 18 15.39 8.67 1.16
C ALA A 18 15.69 8.13 2.56
N GLN A 19 16.94 8.29 3.02
CA GLN A 19 17.34 7.87 4.36
C GLN A 19 16.59 8.61 5.47
N SER A 20 16.28 9.90 5.28
CA SER A 20 15.55 10.70 6.28
C SER A 20 14.11 10.21 6.53
N ILE A 21 13.52 9.51 5.59
CA ILE A 21 12.13 8.96 5.69
C ILE A 21 12.11 7.44 5.83
N THR A 22 13.28 6.77 5.84
CA THR A 22 13.37 5.31 5.97
C THR A 22 13.18 4.89 7.42
N VAL A 23 12.32 3.93 7.68
CA VAL A 23 12.10 3.34 9.01
C VAL A 23 12.48 1.85 9.06
N ALA A 24 12.22 1.12 7.99
CA ALA A 24 12.59 -0.30 7.80
C ALA A 24 12.43 -1.15 9.07
N ASN A 25 11.28 -1.05 9.75
CA ASN A 25 11.01 -1.72 11.01
C ASN A 25 9.68 -2.46 11.02
N THR A 26 9.57 -3.41 11.94
CA THR A 26 8.30 -4.07 12.26
C THR A 26 7.45 -3.15 13.13
N GLN A 27 6.20 -3.01 12.77
CA GLN A 27 5.20 -2.22 13.48
C GLN A 27 3.98 -3.08 13.78
N THR A 28 3.24 -2.69 14.83
CA THR A 28 1.95 -3.30 15.15
C THR A 28 0.84 -2.28 14.96
N ARG A 29 -0.22 -2.67 14.27
CA ARG A 29 -1.40 -1.83 14.05
C ARG A 29 -2.66 -2.67 13.98
N ALA A 30 -3.68 -2.24 14.70
CA ALA A 30 -5.00 -2.88 14.61
C ALA A 30 -4.98 -4.41 14.84
N GLY A 31 -4.06 -4.91 15.66
CA GLY A 31 -3.94 -6.32 16.03
C GLY A 31 -3.13 -7.19 15.07
N PHE A 32 -2.41 -6.61 14.11
CA PHE A 32 -1.47 -7.33 13.25
C PHE A 32 -0.11 -6.64 13.18
N GLU A 33 0.92 -7.44 12.92
CA GLU A 33 2.28 -6.95 12.67
C GLU A 33 2.53 -6.77 11.17
N PHE A 34 3.33 -5.77 10.82
CA PHE A 34 3.73 -5.52 9.44
C PHE A 34 5.08 -4.80 9.38
N GLN A 35 5.77 -4.95 8.26
CA GLN A 35 6.99 -4.21 7.98
C GLN A 35 6.68 -3.03 7.07
N ALA A 36 7.23 -1.84 7.37
CA ALA A 36 7.15 -0.66 6.52
C ALA A 36 8.54 -0.15 6.18
N ALA A 37 8.76 0.24 4.92
CA ALA A 37 10.05 0.78 4.50
C ALA A 37 10.21 2.25 4.89
N PHE A 38 9.11 3.03 4.82
CA PHE A 38 9.17 4.48 5.00
C PHE A 38 8.15 4.97 6.02
N GLN A 39 8.47 6.12 6.61
CA GLN A 39 7.56 6.91 7.41
C GLN A 39 6.62 7.71 6.49
N TYR A 40 5.30 7.66 6.75
CA TYR A 40 4.34 8.50 6.04
C TYR A 40 4.29 9.89 6.68
N GLU A 41 5.17 10.76 6.23
CA GLU A 41 5.27 12.16 6.60
C GLU A 41 5.13 13.07 5.37
N GLN A 42 5.31 14.38 5.54
CA GLN A 42 5.08 15.37 4.50
C GLN A 42 5.76 15.02 3.16
N LEU A 43 7.04 14.65 3.18
CA LEU A 43 7.78 14.30 1.97
C LEU A 43 7.19 13.06 1.27
N MET A 44 6.85 12.00 2.03
CA MET A 44 6.25 10.80 1.46
C MET A 44 4.83 11.07 0.94
N ALA A 45 4.05 11.88 1.65
CA ALA A 45 2.72 12.29 1.19
C ALA A 45 2.79 13.05 -0.15
N GLU A 46 3.76 13.95 -0.32
CA GLU A 46 4.00 14.67 -1.57
C GLU A 46 4.40 13.72 -2.70
N ILE A 47 5.34 12.79 -2.45
CA ILE A 47 5.76 11.80 -3.44
C ILE A 47 4.56 10.95 -3.89
N LEU A 48 3.80 10.39 -2.95
CA LEU A 48 2.65 9.55 -3.26
C LEU A 48 1.53 10.32 -3.98
N SER A 49 1.31 11.60 -3.66
CA SER A 49 0.40 12.46 -4.41
C SER A 49 0.85 12.60 -5.85
N ARG A 50 2.13 12.91 -6.10
CA ARG A 50 2.70 13.02 -7.45
C ARG A 50 2.58 11.71 -8.24
N VAL A 51 2.82 10.56 -7.61
CA VAL A 51 2.61 9.25 -8.22
C VAL A 51 1.14 9.06 -8.60
N LYS A 52 0.23 9.34 -7.66
CA LYS A 52 -1.21 9.06 -7.81
C LYS A 52 -1.92 10.01 -8.79
N GLU A 53 -1.45 11.25 -8.91
CA GLU A 53 -2.13 12.28 -9.69
C GLU A 53 -1.45 12.61 -11.01
N LYS A 54 -0.12 12.49 -11.08
CA LYS A 54 0.68 12.95 -12.23
C LYS A 54 1.41 11.82 -12.98
N HIS A 55 1.12 10.56 -12.66
CA HIS A 55 1.74 9.38 -13.31
C HIS A 55 3.28 9.40 -13.32
N HIS A 56 3.91 9.91 -12.25
CA HIS A 56 5.36 9.95 -12.16
C HIS A 56 5.97 8.59 -11.81
N TYR A 57 6.11 7.72 -12.80
CA TYR A 57 6.67 6.37 -12.64
C TYR A 57 8.11 6.34 -12.12
N GLY A 58 8.89 7.41 -12.32
CA GLY A 58 10.24 7.49 -11.77
C GLY A 58 10.28 7.33 -10.25
N TYR A 59 9.32 7.92 -9.52
CA TYR A 59 9.21 7.73 -8.07
C TYR A 59 8.87 6.29 -7.69
N ILE A 60 8.02 5.61 -8.47
CA ILE A 60 7.66 4.20 -8.21
C ILE A 60 8.93 3.35 -8.27
N LYS A 61 9.74 3.50 -9.32
CA LYS A 61 10.99 2.73 -9.49
C LYS A 61 11.99 3.02 -8.36
N SER A 62 12.21 4.29 -8.04
CA SER A 62 13.13 4.69 -6.97
C SER A 62 12.68 4.14 -5.61
N LEU A 63 11.42 4.35 -5.23
CA LEU A 63 10.89 3.87 -3.94
C LEU A 63 10.84 2.33 -3.87
N ALA A 64 10.48 1.64 -4.94
CA ALA A 64 10.52 0.18 -5.00
C ALA A 64 11.95 -0.36 -4.81
N GLY A 65 12.94 0.33 -5.37
CA GLY A 65 14.35 -0.01 -5.15
C GLY A 65 14.78 0.16 -3.69
N TYR A 66 14.30 1.20 -2.98
CA TYR A 66 14.53 1.38 -1.56
C TYR A 66 13.77 0.33 -0.72
N LEU A 67 12.50 0.07 -1.02
CA LEU A 67 11.72 -0.98 -0.36
C LEU A 67 12.45 -2.32 -0.40
N ARG A 68 12.94 -2.71 -1.57
CA ARG A 68 13.68 -3.97 -1.77
C ARG A 68 14.98 -4.05 -0.96
N ARG A 69 15.68 -2.94 -0.75
CA ARG A 69 16.92 -2.91 0.03
C ARG A 69 16.68 -2.81 1.53
N SER A 70 15.56 -2.23 1.94
CA SER A 70 15.26 -1.93 3.34
C SER A 70 14.57 -3.07 4.07
N LEU A 71 13.91 -3.96 3.35
CA LEU A 71 13.15 -5.08 3.91
C LEU A 71 13.66 -6.39 3.34
N ASP A 72 13.63 -7.43 4.17
CA ASP A 72 13.84 -8.81 3.72
C ASP A 72 12.53 -9.31 3.07
N LEU A 73 12.46 -9.16 1.74
CA LEU A 73 11.24 -9.45 1.00
C LEU A 73 11.21 -10.91 0.56
N ASP A 74 10.18 -11.64 0.99
CA ASP A 74 9.82 -12.92 0.38
C ASP A 74 9.29 -12.67 -1.04
N THR A 75 10.09 -13.04 -2.05
CA THR A 75 9.74 -12.89 -3.46
C THR A 75 9.08 -14.13 -4.05
N GLN A 76 8.96 -15.21 -3.29
CA GLN A 76 8.37 -16.47 -3.74
C GLN A 76 6.87 -16.54 -3.48
N SER A 77 6.42 -16.03 -2.34
CA SER A 77 5.00 -15.99 -1.99
C SER A 77 4.18 -15.13 -2.96
N GLU A 78 2.96 -15.56 -3.25
CA GLU A 78 2.02 -14.72 -4.01
C GLU A 78 1.61 -13.51 -3.17
N VAL A 79 1.67 -12.34 -3.78
CA VAL A 79 1.38 -11.07 -3.12
C VAL A 79 0.01 -10.54 -3.53
N LEU A 80 -0.83 -10.29 -2.54
CA LEU A 80 -2.11 -9.61 -2.72
C LEU A 80 -1.95 -8.11 -2.45
N VAL A 81 -2.53 -7.30 -3.33
CA VAL A 81 -2.64 -5.86 -3.18
C VAL A 81 -4.11 -5.44 -3.15
N PRO A 82 -4.48 -4.33 -2.48
CA PRO A 82 -5.87 -3.89 -2.44
C PRO A 82 -6.36 -3.52 -3.83
N PRO A 83 -7.44 -4.16 -4.32
CA PRO A 83 -8.00 -3.84 -5.62
C PRO A 83 -8.55 -2.39 -5.63
N PRO A 84 -8.27 -1.61 -6.68
CA PRO A 84 -8.71 -0.23 -6.78
C PRO A 84 -10.24 -0.15 -6.88
N THR A 85 -10.82 1.01 -6.53
CA THR A 85 -12.20 1.33 -6.91
C THR A 85 -12.26 1.62 -8.41
N SER A 86 -13.41 1.35 -9.05
CA SER A 86 -13.60 1.67 -10.47
C SER A 86 -13.37 3.16 -10.78
N LYS A 87 -13.74 4.05 -9.84
CA LYS A 87 -13.51 5.48 -9.94
C LYS A 87 -12.00 5.82 -9.95
N SER A 88 -11.24 5.25 -9.01
CA SER A 88 -9.80 5.50 -8.94
C SER A 88 -9.03 4.90 -10.11
N LEU A 89 -9.45 3.71 -10.59
CA LEU A 89 -8.84 3.09 -11.75
C LEU A 89 -9.11 3.91 -13.03
N ARG A 90 -10.35 4.38 -13.25
CA ARG A 90 -10.67 5.26 -14.39
C ARG A 90 -9.90 6.59 -14.34
N LYS A 91 -9.73 7.18 -13.13
CA LYS A 91 -9.00 8.43 -12.97
C LYS A 91 -7.51 8.28 -13.22
N ARG A 92 -6.90 7.16 -12.80
CA ARG A 92 -5.43 6.98 -12.78
C ARG A 92 -4.90 6.08 -13.88
N GLY A 93 -5.71 5.17 -14.43
CA GLY A 93 -5.29 4.16 -15.40
C GLY A 93 -4.44 3.02 -14.80
N PHE A 94 -4.04 3.10 -13.54
CA PHE A 94 -3.19 2.10 -12.87
C PHE A 94 -3.47 2.02 -11.35
N THR A 95 -2.93 0.98 -10.73
CA THR A 95 -3.02 0.74 -9.28
C THR A 95 -1.63 0.96 -8.66
N PRO A 96 -1.41 2.03 -7.87
CA PRO A 96 -0.10 2.34 -7.29
C PRO A 96 0.49 1.18 -6.48
N SER A 97 -0.26 0.57 -5.57
CA SER A 97 0.20 -0.56 -4.75
C SER A 97 0.67 -1.73 -5.63
N PHE A 98 -0.03 -2.02 -6.74
CA PHE A 98 0.37 -3.06 -7.69
C PHE A 98 1.69 -2.72 -8.37
N GLU A 99 1.84 -1.48 -8.83
CA GLU A 99 3.06 -1.05 -9.52
C GLU A 99 4.27 -1.01 -8.57
N PHE A 100 4.10 -0.53 -7.32
CA PHE A 100 5.16 -0.56 -6.33
C PHE A 100 5.63 -1.98 -6.02
N ALA A 101 4.70 -2.89 -5.73
CA ALA A 101 5.01 -4.28 -5.42
C ALA A 101 5.71 -4.98 -6.62
N LYS A 102 5.19 -4.78 -7.83
CA LYS A 102 5.79 -5.32 -9.06
C LYS A 102 7.20 -4.79 -9.30
N GLN A 103 7.43 -3.49 -9.17
CA GLN A 103 8.75 -2.87 -9.35
C GLN A 103 9.75 -3.27 -8.24
N ALA A 104 9.26 -3.63 -7.05
CA ALA A 104 10.07 -4.22 -5.99
C ALA A 104 10.45 -5.69 -6.24
N GLY A 105 9.94 -6.30 -7.31
CA GLY A 105 10.22 -7.70 -7.68
C GLY A 105 9.37 -8.72 -6.93
N LEU A 106 8.25 -8.29 -6.33
CA LEU A 106 7.31 -9.18 -5.65
C LEU A 106 6.42 -9.90 -6.67
N ASN A 107 6.02 -11.14 -6.33
CA ASN A 107 5.14 -11.99 -7.16
C ASN A 107 3.66 -11.58 -7.00
N VAL A 108 3.27 -10.46 -7.61
CA VAL A 108 1.94 -9.86 -7.43
C VAL A 108 0.87 -10.59 -8.24
N THR A 109 -0.20 -10.99 -7.58
CA THR A 109 -1.37 -11.63 -8.20
C THR A 109 -2.61 -10.72 -8.21
N LYS A 110 -3.57 -11.00 -9.10
CA LYS A 110 -4.86 -10.31 -9.19
C LYS A 110 -6.03 -11.15 -8.66
N LYS A 111 -5.74 -12.16 -7.84
CA LYS A 111 -6.76 -13.06 -7.26
C LYS A 111 -7.72 -12.35 -6.30
N LEU A 112 -7.24 -11.30 -5.60
CA LEU A 112 -8.09 -10.49 -4.74
C LEU A 112 -8.95 -9.55 -5.58
N LYS A 113 -10.27 -9.64 -5.44
CA LYS A 113 -11.25 -8.83 -6.17
C LYS A 113 -12.01 -7.91 -5.23
N ARG A 114 -12.38 -6.73 -5.72
CA ARG A 114 -13.34 -5.88 -5.02
C ARG A 114 -14.76 -6.39 -5.30
N THR A 115 -15.53 -6.62 -4.24
CA THR A 115 -16.96 -6.89 -4.36
C THR A 115 -17.64 -5.64 -4.93
N ARG A 116 -18.66 -5.81 -5.78
CA ARG A 116 -19.44 -4.66 -6.26
C ARG A 116 -20.01 -3.95 -5.05
N GLN A 117 -19.65 -2.68 -4.89
CA GLN A 117 -20.30 -1.86 -3.88
C GLN A 117 -21.78 -1.74 -4.19
N THR A 118 -22.61 -1.91 -3.16
CA THR A 118 -23.94 -1.31 -3.08
C THR A 118 -23.90 0.14 -3.58
N PRO A 119 -24.99 0.63 -4.23
CA PRO A 119 -25.01 1.92 -4.91
C PRO A 119 -24.58 3.07 -4.02
N ASP A 120 -23.96 4.09 -4.64
CA ASP A 120 -23.65 5.37 -4.04
C ASP A 120 -24.80 5.87 -3.14
N GLN A 121 -24.66 5.68 -1.85
CA GLN A 121 -25.45 6.42 -0.89
C GLN A 121 -24.88 7.86 -0.82
N GLN A 122 -25.26 8.69 -1.76
CA GLN A 122 -25.05 10.14 -1.71
C GLN A 122 -25.85 10.83 -0.60
N SER A 123 -26.44 10.08 0.33
CA SER A 123 -27.38 10.64 1.32
C SER A 123 -27.29 10.03 2.71
N LEU A 124 -26.10 9.77 3.25
CA LEU A 124 -26.00 9.57 4.71
C LEU A 124 -24.72 10.22 5.24
N GLN A 125 -24.94 11.32 5.94
CA GLN A 125 -24.00 12.05 6.76
C GLN A 125 -23.30 11.10 7.75
N PHE A 126 -21.95 11.24 7.84
CA PHE A 126 -21.14 10.77 8.97
C PHE A 126 -21.25 9.29 9.35
N LYS A 127 -20.80 8.36 8.47
CA LYS A 127 -20.30 7.06 8.94
C LYS A 127 -18.77 7.03 8.90
N PRO A 128 -18.11 6.54 9.98
CA PRO A 128 -16.64 6.46 10.02
C PRO A 128 -16.11 5.62 8.85
N ARG A 129 -14.96 5.98 8.30
CA ARG A 129 -14.28 5.28 7.18
C ARG A 129 -14.09 3.76 7.39
N GLN A 130 -14.16 3.28 8.63
CA GLN A 130 -14.03 1.87 8.99
C GLN A 130 -15.19 1.00 8.49
N SER A 131 -16.44 1.49 8.51
CA SER A 131 -17.61 0.70 8.08
C SER A 131 -17.73 0.51 6.57
N ASN A 132 -16.99 1.29 5.75
CA ASN A 132 -17.08 1.22 4.28
C ASN A 132 -16.21 0.11 3.67
N LEU A 133 -15.37 -0.59 4.45
CA LEU A 133 -14.49 -1.64 3.96
C LEU A 133 -14.94 -3.04 4.34
N GLU A 134 -15.95 -3.19 5.20
CA GLU A 134 -16.46 -4.52 5.57
C GLU A 134 -16.99 -5.27 4.33
N LYS A 135 -16.46 -6.49 4.10
CA LYS A 135 -16.77 -7.34 2.94
C LYS A 135 -16.47 -6.67 1.57
N ALA A 136 -15.56 -5.67 1.56
CA ALA A 136 -15.18 -5.00 0.33
C ALA A 136 -14.35 -5.88 -0.61
N PHE A 137 -13.70 -6.91 -0.08
CA PHE A 137 -12.86 -7.81 -0.86
C PHE A 137 -13.31 -9.26 -0.77
N ARG A 138 -13.14 -9.99 -1.86
CA ARG A 138 -13.20 -11.44 -1.91
C ARG A 138 -11.95 -11.99 -2.57
N LEU A 139 -11.50 -13.15 -2.12
CA LEU A 139 -10.41 -13.89 -2.73
C LEU A 139 -11.01 -15.02 -3.56
N GLU A 140 -10.46 -15.29 -4.73
CA GLU A 140 -10.97 -16.30 -5.65
C GLU A 140 -10.47 -17.71 -5.30
N GLU A 141 -9.27 -17.82 -4.75
CA GLU A 141 -8.62 -19.09 -4.43
C GLU A 141 -7.98 -19.05 -3.03
N PRO A 142 -8.08 -20.13 -2.24
CA PRO A 142 -7.31 -20.25 -1.00
C PRO A 142 -5.82 -20.40 -1.32
N GLY A 143 -4.96 -20.04 -0.37
CA GLY A 143 -3.51 -20.14 -0.50
C GLY A 143 -2.79 -19.36 0.59
N ASP A 144 -1.46 -19.37 0.54
CA ASP A 144 -0.60 -18.63 1.44
C ASP A 144 -0.17 -17.33 0.76
N TYR A 145 -0.56 -16.21 1.35
CA TYR A 145 -0.41 -14.90 0.72
C TYR A 145 0.37 -13.92 1.59
N LEU A 146 1.30 -13.21 0.96
CA LEU A 146 1.86 -11.97 1.48
C LEU A 146 0.94 -10.80 1.11
N LEU A 147 0.63 -9.92 2.05
CA LEU A 147 -0.17 -8.73 1.80
C LEU A 147 0.72 -7.50 1.62
N PHE A 148 0.41 -6.69 0.63
CA PHE A 148 1.12 -5.43 0.39
C PHE A 148 0.13 -4.26 0.24
N ASP A 149 0.39 -3.15 0.96
CA ASP A 149 -0.33 -1.89 0.79
C ASP A 149 0.64 -0.71 0.60
N ASP A 150 0.24 0.34 -0.08
CA ASP A 150 1.09 1.53 -0.27
C ASP A 150 1.17 2.37 1.01
N VAL A 151 0.08 2.50 1.77
CA VAL A 151 0.06 3.26 3.02
C VAL A 151 -0.78 2.58 4.10
N VAL A 152 -0.14 2.15 5.18
CA VAL A 152 -0.86 1.68 6.37
C VAL A 152 -1.07 2.85 7.33
N THR A 153 -2.33 3.27 7.46
CA THR A 153 -2.77 4.29 8.43
C THR A 153 -3.44 3.62 9.63
N THR A 154 -4.74 3.36 9.55
CA THR A 154 -5.51 2.64 10.57
C THR A 154 -5.42 1.12 10.45
N GLY A 155 -4.87 0.62 9.35
CA GLY A 155 -4.84 -0.81 9.04
C GLY A 155 -6.16 -1.40 8.53
N ALA A 156 -7.19 -0.58 8.29
CA ALA A 156 -8.50 -1.07 7.88
C ALA A 156 -8.46 -1.85 6.55
N THR A 157 -7.68 -1.39 5.56
CA THR A 157 -7.50 -2.08 4.27
C THR A 157 -6.86 -3.45 4.47
N VAL A 158 -5.76 -3.50 5.24
CA VAL A 158 -5.04 -4.74 5.51
C VAL A 158 -5.93 -5.74 6.25
N ARG A 159 -6.66 -5.31 7.29
CA ARG A 159 -7.60 -6.20 8.00
C ARG A 159 -8.67 -6.77 7.07
N GLU A 160 -9.18 -5.98 6.14
CA GLU A 160 -10.18 -6.48 5.18
C GLU A 160 -9.56 -7.46 4.17
N MET A 161 -8.30 -7.27 3.76
CA MET A 161 -7.56 -8.26 2.98
C MET A 161 -7.35 -9.55 3.77
N MET A 162 -6.91 -9.45 5.05
CA MET A 162 -6.75 -10.61 5.94
C MET A 162 -8.07 -11.38 6.08
N ARG A 163 -9.19 -10.67 6.33
CA ARG A 163 -10.52 -11.28 6.38
C ARG A 163 -10.84 -12.04 5.09
N ALA A 164 -10.58 -11.44 3.93
CA ALA A 164 -10.87 -12.08 2.65
C ALA A 164 -10.04 -13.36 2.46
N VAL A 165 -8.76 -13.37 2.86
CA VAL A 165 -7.90 -14.55 2.85
C VAL A 165 -8.42 -15.63 3.79
N THR A 166 -8.73 -15.29 5.04
CA THR A 166 -9.26 -16.24 6.03
C THR A 166 -10.58 -16.86 5.58
N VAL A 167 -11.51 -16.05 5.05
CA VAL A 167 -12.82 -16.54 4.56
C VAL A 167 -12.67 -17.47 3.36
N SER A 168 -11.65 -17.32 2.53
CA SER A 168 -11.37 -18.26 1.43
C SER A 168 -10.72 -19.56 1.88
N GLY A 169 -10.35 -19.70 3.16
CA GLY A 169 -9.58 -20.84 3.70
C GLY A 169 -8.08 -20.74 3.50
N GLY A 170 -7.56 -19.55 3.12
CA GLY A 170 -6.14 -19.28 2.97
C GLY A 170 -5.48 -18.75 4.25
N GLN A 171 -4.17 -18.52 4.18
CA GLN A 171 -3.35 -17.97 5.27
C GLN A 171 -2.62 -16.70 4.83
N VAL A 172 -2.40 -15.78 5.78
CA VAL A 172 -1.54 -14.61 5.58
C VAL A 172 -0.18 -14.93 6.18
N VAL A 173 0.85 -15.01 5.34
CA VAL A 173 2.23 -15.31 5.76
C VAL A 173 3.02 -14.07 6.17
N GLY A 174 2.54 -12.89 5.82
CA GLY A 174 3.16 -11.63 6.22
C GLY A 174 2.41 -10.41 5.68
N VAL A 175 2.77 -9.25 6.20
CA VAL A 175 2.23 -7.97 5.76
C VAL A 175 3.38 -6.98 5.55
N ILE A 176 3.41 -6.36 4.39
CA ILE A 176 4.40 -5.35 4.02
C ILE A 176 3.67 -4.08 3.58
N ALA A 177 4.19 -2.94 3.97
CA ALA A 177 3.75 -1.62 3.50
C ALA A 177 4.91 -0.84 2.86
N LEU A 178 4.60 -0.04 1.85
CA LEU A 178 5.57 0.93 1.38
C LEU A 178 5.83 1.95 2.50
N CYS A 179 4.78 2.48 3.11
CA CYS A 179 4.92 3.40 4.24
C CYS A 179 3.81 3.25 5.28
N ALA A 180 4.08 3.74 6.49
CA ALA A 180 3.14 3.76 7.61
C ALA A 180 3.12 5.13 8.30
N THR A 181 1.95 5.52 8.81
CA THR A 181 1.84 6.67 9.71
C THR A 181 2.39 6.31 11.09
N ASN A 182 2.84 7.31 11.87
CA ASN A 182 3.19 7.09 13.28
C ASN A 182 1.97 6.56 14.07
N ALA A 183 2.22 5.71 15.06
CA ALA A 183 1.17 5.14 15.91
C ALA A 183 0.37 6.23 16.69
N LYS A 184 0.95 7.40 16.91
CA LYS A 184 0.34 8.53 17.62
C LYS A 184 -0.69 9.34 16.82
N GLY A 185 -0.87 9.07 15.53
CA GLY A 185 -1.81 9.80 14.63
C GLY A 185 -3.11 9.05 14.33
N ALA A 186 -3.45 8.03 15.08
CA ALA A 186 -4.65 7.20 14.89
C ALA A 186 -5.70 7.40 16.02
N ASN A 187 -5.75 8.62 16.58
CA ASN A 187 -6.86 9.04 17.47
C ASN A 187 -7.89 9.84 16.68
#